data_3aa058fa0b6fc97c807c65460b80f1b9
#
_entry.id   3aa058fa0b6fc97c807c65460b80f1b9
#
_cell.length_a   1.000
_cell.length_b   1.000
_cell.length_c   1.000
_cell.angle_alpha   90.00
_cell.angle_beta   90.00
_cell.angle_gamma   90.00
#
_symmetry.space_group_name_H-M   'P 1'
#
loop_
_entity.id
_entity.type
_entity.pdbx_description
1 polymer ?
#
loop_
_entity_poly.entity_id
_entity_poly.type
_entity_poly.pdbx_seq_one_letter_code
_entity_poly.pdbx_strand_id
1 'polypeptide(L)' 'MAIVLKVVNGKIQEFENGSHKRTYGSNIVAADTDGHIVAAVTANGKVEEFENGFHKRTY' A
#
# COMPACT_ATOMS: atom_id res chain seq x y z
N MET A 1 -3.67 9.24 14.37
CA MET A 1 -4.42 8.56 13.32
C MET A 1 -3.72 7.26 12.96
N ALA A 2 -4.41 6.13 13.07
CA ALA A 2 -3.78 4.83 12.89
C ALA A 2 -4.13 4.26 11.52
N ILE A 3 -3.15 4.20 10.65
CA ILE A 3 -3.28 3.58 9.34
C ILE A 3 -2.60 2.22 9.40
N VAL A 4 -3.34 1.19 9.00
CA VAL A 4 -2.84 -0.18 8.97
C VAL A 4 -2.96 -0.68 7.54
N LEU A 5 -1.93 -1.34 7.07
CA LEU A 5 -1.92 -1.93 5.73
C LEU A 5 -2.00 -3.44 5.81
N LYS A 6 -2.73 -4.00 4.87
CA LYS A 6 -2.88 -5.44 4.74
C LYS A 6 -2.68 -5.79 3.27
N VAL A 7 -1.86 -6.79 2.98
CA VAL A 7 -1.65 -7.24 1.61
C VAL A 7 -2.47 -8.51 1.41
N VAL A 8 -3.41 -8.45 0.47
CA VAL A 8 -4.33 -9.56 0.18
C VAL A 8 -4.38 -9.75 -1.32
N ASN A 9 -4.02 -10.95 -1.78
CA ASN A 9 -4.06 -11.32 -3.19
C ASN A 9 -3.33 -10.31 -4.08
N GLY A 10 -2.17 -9.84 -3.63
CA GLY A 10 -1.35 -8.92 -4.39
C GLY A 10 -1.82 -7.48 -4.38
N LYS A 11 -2.80 -7.14 -3.54
CA LYS A 11 -3.31 -5.77 -3.42
C LYS A 11 -3.13 -5.26 -2.01
N ILE A 12 -3.04 -3.94 -1.89
CA ILE A 12 -2.92 -3.28 -0.61
C ILE A 12 -4.32 -2.88 -0.16
N GLN A 13 -4.69 -3.29 1.03
CA GLN A 13 -5.91 -2.81 1.68
C GLN A 13 -5.51 -1.89 2.81
N GLU A 14 -6.02 -0.68 2.77
CA GLU A 14 -5.70 0.34 3.76
C GLU A 14 -6.86 0.50 4.72
N PHE A 15 -6.55 0.43 6.02
CA PHE A 15 -7.55 0.56 7.07
C PHE A 15 -7.21 1.74 7.95
N GLU A 16 -8.22 2.48 8.35
CA GLU A 16 -8.07 3.59 9.28
C GLU A 16 -8.98 3.34 10.47
N ASN A 17 -8.39 3.25 11.66
CA ASN A 17 -9.13 2.98 12.90
C ASN A 17 -10.01 1.73 12.78
N GLY A 18 -9.51 0.70 12.09
CA GLY A 18 -10.21 -0.56 11.93
C GLY A 18 -11.22 -0.60 10.79
N SER A 19 -11.43 0.51 10.09
CA SER A 19 -12.36 0.56 8.97
C SER A 19 -11.63 0.54 7.64
N HIS A 20 -12.11 -0.27 6.71
CA HIS A 20 -11.52 -0.34 5.37
C HIS A 20 -11.68 1.00 4.66
N LYS A 21 -10.58 1.52 4.14
CA LYS A 21 -10.56 2.82 3.52
C LYS A 21 -10.44 2.73 2.00
N ARG A 22 -9.48 1.95 1.51
CA ARG A 22 -9.27 1.80 0.07
C ARG A 22 -8.45 0.56 -0.23
N THR A 23 -8.53 0.12 -1.48
CA THR A 23 -7.75 -1.00 -1.99
C THR A 23 -7.07 -0.54 -3.28
N TYR A 24 -5.78 -0.83 -3.41
CA TYR A 24 -5.03 -0.43 -4.59
C TYR A 24 -3.79 -1.31 -4.75
N GLY A 25 -3.08 -1.10 -5.87
CA GLY A 25 -1.85 -1.82 -6.15
C GLY A 25 -2.10 -3.11 -6.90
N SER A 26 -1.02 -3.74 -7.34
CA SER A 26 -1.07 -4.97 -8.13
C SER A 26 0.25 -5.70 -7.95
N ASN A 27 0.21 -7.02 -7.79
CA ASN A 27 1.39 -7.86 -7.59
C ASN A 27 2.21 -7.43 -6.37
N ILE A 28 1.55 -6.94 -5.33
CA ILE A 28 2.22 -6.46 -4.13
C ILE A 28 2.48 -7.64 -3.20
N VAL A 29 3.70 -7.72 -2.66
CA VAL A 29 4.04 -8.77 -1.69
C VAL A 29 4.27 -8.23 -0.29
N ALA A 30 4.57 -6.92 -0.17
CA ALA A 30 4.77 -6.30 1.14
C ALA A 30 4.52 -4.81 1.01
N ALA A 31 4.11 -4.16 2.10
CA ALA A 31 3.86 -2.73 2.10
C ALA A 31 4.03 -2.17 3.50
N ASP A 32 4.43 -0.90 3.57
CA ASP A 32 4.60 -0.21 4.84
C ASP A 32 4.25 1.27 4.62
N THR A 33 3.95 1.98 5.70
CA THR A 33 3.55 3.38 5.59
C THR A 33 4.02 4.17 6.80
N ASP A 34 4.30 5.45 6.56
CA ASP A 34 4.57 6.41 7.65
C ASP A 34 3.30 7.21 7.99
N GLY A 35 2.16 6.83 7.42
CA GLY A 35 0.90 7.53 7.60
C GLY A 35 0.56 8.45 6.45
N HIS A 36 1.51 8.76 5.58
CA HIS A 36 1.35 9.67 4.45
C HIS A 36 1.69 8.98 3.13
N ILE A 37 2.88 8.42 3.04
CA ILE A 37 3.35 7.69 1.86
C ILE A 37 3.31 6.21 2.16
N VAL A 38 2.83 5.43 1.22
CA VAL A 38 2.85 3.97 1.28
C VAL A 38 3.94 3.49 0.34
N ALA A 39 4.88 2.72 0.86
CA ALA A 39 5.92 2.08 0.06
C ALA A 39 5.59 0.60 -0.05
N ALA A 40 5.53 0.08 -1.25
CA ALA A 40 5.15 -1.31 -1.50
C ALA A 40 6.22 -1.99 -2.34
N VAL A 41 6.41 -3.29 -2.10
CA VAL A 41 7.33 -4.11 -2.87
C VAL A 41 6.50 -5.02 -3.75
N THR A 42 6.86 -5.09 -5.04
CA THR A 42 6.17 -5.95 -5.98
C THR A 42 6.84 -7.32 -6.07
N ALA A 43 6.12 -8.28 -6.64
CA ALA A 43 6.63 -9.64 -6.78
C ALA A 43 7.89 -9.71 -7.67
N ASN A 44 8.08 -8.76 -8.57
CA ASN A 44 9.30 -8.70 -9.41
C ASN A 44 10.38 -7.78 -8.84
N GLY A 45 10.27 -7.43 -7.56
CA GLY A 45 11.37 -6.77 -6.85
C GLY A 45 11.44 -5.26 -6.99
N LYS A 46 10.37 -4.63 -7.43
CA LYS A 46 10.33 -3.17 -7.56
C LYS A 46 9.61 -2.55 -6.37
N VAL A 47 9.92 -1.27 -6.12
CA VAL A 47 9.26 -0.51 -5.08
C VAL A 47 8.29 0.46 -5.76
N GLU A 48 7.05 0.49 -5.27
CA GLU A 48 6.04 1.45 -5.73
C GLU A 48 5.62 2.30 -4.56
N GLU A 49 5.60 3.61 -4.76
CA GLU A 49 5.17 4.55 -3.74
C GLU A 49 3.80 5.12 -4.10
N PHE A 50 2.93 5.16 -3.10
CA PHE A 50 1.56 5.66 -3.26
C PHE A 50 1.29 6.76 -2.24
N GLU A 51 0.49 7.73 -2.65
CA GLU A 51 0.01 8.79 -1.76
C GLU A 51 -1.50 8.88 -1.92
N ASN A 52 -2.24 8.69 -0.82
CA ASN A 52 -3.70 8.69 -0.82
C ASN A 52 -4.27 7.69 -1.84
N GLY A 53 -3.57 6.56 -2.03
CA GLY A 53 -4.00 5.53 -2.98
C GLY A 53 -3.61 5.79 -4.42
N PHE A 54 -2.91 6.90 -4.70
CA PHE A 54 -2.46 7.23 -6.05
C PHE A 54 -0.99 6.88 -6.19
N HIS A 55 -0.66 6.21 -7.29
CA HIS A 55 0.71 5.84 -7.59
C HIS A 55 1.55 7.09 -7.86
N LYS A 56 2.70 7.17 -7.19
CA LYS A 56 3.62 8.30 -7.36
C LYS A 56 4.83 7.94 -8.20
N ARG A 57 5.51 6.86 -7.87
CA ARG A 57 6.71 6.46 -8.59
C ARG A 57 6.98 4.98 -8.38
N THR A 58 7.76 4.41 -9.30
CA THR A 58 8.24 3.04 -9.24
C THR A 58 9.75 3.05 -9.46
N TYR A 59 10.48 2.28 -8.64
CA TYR A 59 11.93 2.16 -8.83
C TYR A 59 12.46 0.82 -8.35
#